data_db663a85f58611ab18c4525ade5efe55
#
_entry.id   db663a85f58611ab18c4525ade5efe55
#
_cell.length_a   1.000
_cell.length_b   1.000
_cell.length_c   1.000
_cell.angle_alpha   90.00
_cell.angle_beta   90.00
_cell.angle_gamma   90.00
#
_symmetry.space_group_name_H-M   'P 1'
#
loop_
_entity.id
_entity.type
_entity.pdbx_description
1 polymer ?
#
loop_
_entity_poly.entity_id
_entity_poly.type
_entity_poly.pdbx_seq_one_letter_code
_entity_poly.pdbx_strand_id
1 'polypeptide(L)'
;MHVLEVKNLIRNYQKSVLKKSDEDIKVLKGLNFAVDEGEFVGIMGKSGCGKTTLLKVLGMIDKQTDGEVFFMEQNTTDLYGDKLADIRRTQIGFIFQDFYLMDSLTVEENIMLPMILGKENVEVMTKAAAKYAEQFEISHLLKKNPYELSGGEKQRVAICRALINDPDLILADEPTGNLDSKSGKIVINALNRINREFGKTIVMVTHDPQMASNCSRIILLKDGVILDNLERGEDQEKFYQEIIGRMADL
;
A
#
# COMPACT_ATOMS: atom_id res chain seq x y z
N MET A 1 -15.14 -1.63 -12.48
CA MET A 1 -14.03 -2.41 -13.10
C MET A 1 -13.10 -2.85 -11.99
N HIS A 2 -12.62 -4.12 -12.01
CA HIS A 2 -11.64 -4.56 -11.00
C HIS A 2 -10.26 -3.99 -11.34
N VAL A 3 -9.66 -3.26 -10.39
CA VAL A 3 -8.24 -2.87 -10.47
C VAL A 3 -7.35 -4.04 -10.09
N LEU A 4 -7.78 -4.83 -9.10
CA LEU A 4 -7.13 -6.08 -8.71
C LEU A 4 -8.15 -7.21 -8.70
N GLU A 5 -7.78 -8.38 -9.24
CA GLU A 5 -8.51 -9.64 -9.07
C GLU A 5 -7.52 -10.73 -8.66
N VAL A 6 -7.83 -11.43 -7.59
CA VAL A 6 -6.98 -12.47 -6.99
C VAL A 6 -7.74 -13.78 -6.98
N LYS A 7 -7.15 -14.80 -7.61
CA LYS A 7 -7.75 -16.14 -7.75
C LYS A 7 -6.81 -17.20 -7.20
N ASN A 8 -7.25 -17.87 -6.15
CA ASN A 8 -6.55 -18.97 -5.49
C ASN A 8 -5.07 -18.68 -5.20
N LEU A 9 -4.76 -17.46 -4.75
CA LEU A 9 -3.39 -16.99 -4.56
C LEU A 9 -2.67 -17.77 -3.46
N ILE A 10 -1.55 -18.39 -3.83
CA ILE A 10 -0.65 -19.12 -2.93
C ILE A 10 0.73 -18.47 -2.97
N ARG A 11 1.32 -18.26 -1.79
CA ARG A 11 2.72 -17.85 -1.67
C ARG A 11 3.44 -18.65 -0.59
N ASN A 12 4.46 -19.37 -1.01
CA ASN A 12 5.35 -20.16 -0.16
C ASN A 12 6.76 -19.60 -0.25
N TYR A 13 7.53 -19.71 0.83
CA TYR A 13 8.96 -19.43 0.85
C TYR A 13 9.75 -20.66 1.22
N GLN A 14 10.84 -20.90 0.50
CA GLN A 14 11.74 -22.02 0.81
C GLN A 14 12.46 -21.75 2.15
N LYS A 15 12.48 -22.73 3.03
CA LYS A 15 13.39 -22.71 4.18
C LYS A 15 14.82 -22.78 3.67
N SER A 16 15.69 -21.91 4.22
CA SER A 16 17.10 -21.81 3.87
C SER A 16 17.76 -23.18 3.65
N VAL A 17 18.54 -23.28 2.56
CA VAL A 17 19.28 -24.47 2.08
C VAL A 17 20.18 -25.14 3.15
N LEU A 18 20.44 -24.47 4.28
CA LEU A 18 21.29 -24.96 5.38
C LEU A 18 20.58 -25.88 6.38
N LYS A 19 19.25 -26.01 6.34
CA LYS A 19 18.50 -26.96 7.16
C LYS A 19 17.77 -27.95 6.26
N LYS A 20 18.15 -29.23 6.31
CA LYS A 20 17.58 -30.39 5.60
C LYS A 20 16.10 -30.67 5.96
N SER A 21 15.21 -29.71 5.90
CA SER A 21 13.77 -29.92 5.96
C SER A 21 13.17 -29.40 4.65
N ASP A 22 12.66 -30.31 3.82
CA ASP A 22 12.03 -30.07 2.52
C ASP A 22 10.66 -29.36 2.59
N GLU A 23 10.29 -28.77 3.72
CA GLU A 23 8.99 -28.15 3.89
C GLU A 23 9.07 -26.63 3.66
N ASP A 24 8.38 -26.17 2.62
CA ASP A 24 8.15 -24.75 2.36
C ASP A 24 7.31 -24.10 3.47
N ILE A 25 7.62 -22.85 3.78
CA ILE A 25 6.81 -22.02 4.66
C ILE A 25 5.62 -21.48 3.85
N LYS A 26 4.43 -22.03 4.10
CA LYS A 26 3.18 -21.61 3.46
C LYS A 26 2.67 -20.33 4.12
N VAL A 27 2.74 -19.20 3.41
CA VAL A 27 2.35 -17.88 3.93
C VAL A 27 0.95 -17.48 3.45
N LEU A 28 0.66 -17.61 2.16
CA LEU A 28 -0.68 -17.38 1.60
C LEU A 28 -1.22 -18.71 1.05
N LYS A 29 -2.49 -19.00 1.34
CA LYS A 29 -3.05 -20.34 1.21
C LYS A 29 -4.38 -20.33 0.42
N GLY A 30 -4.35 -19.82 -0.81
CA GLY A 30 -5.51 -19.84 -1.71
C GLY A 30 -6.48 -18.67 -1.49
N LEU A 31 -5.96 -17.45 -1.48
CA LEU A 31 -6.78 -16.25 -1.31
C LEU A 31 -7.58 -15.94 -2.58
N ASN A 32 -8.84 -15.52 -2.38
CA ASN A 32 -9.74 -15.12 -3.46
C ASN A 32 -10.44 -13.83 -3.06
N PHE A 33 -10.22 -12.74 -3.81
CA PHE A 33 -10.92 -11.45 -3.65
C PHE A 33 -10.67 -10.56 -4.87
N ALA A 34 -11.46 -9.51 -5.00
CA ALA A 34 -11.24 -8.45 -5.98
C ALA A 34 -11.27 -7.09 -5.30
N VAL A 35 -10.69 -6.08 -5.94
CA VAL A 35 -10.73 -4.67 -5.51
C VAL A 35 -11.20 -3.85 -6.69
N ASP A 36 -12.25 -3.09 -6.48
CA ASP A 36 -12.85 -2.24 -7.50
C ASP A 36 -12.17 -0.86 -7.57
N GLU A 37 -12.29 -0.23 -8.74
CA GLU A 37 -11.82 1.13 -8.96
C GLU A 37 -12.45 2.10 -7.94
N GLY A 38 -11.63 2.95 -7.34
CA GLY A 38 -12.04 3.91 -6.32
C GLY A 38 -12.36 3.30 -4.95
N GLU A 39 -12.17 2.00 -4.76
CA GLU A 39 -12.40 1.33 -3.48
C GLU A 39 -11.25 1.61 -2.49
N PHE A 40 -11.57 1.77 -1.21
CA PHE A 40 -10.58 1.82 -0.13
C PHE A 40 -10.68 0.55 0.71
N VAL A 41 -9.87 -0.46 0.41
CA VAL A 41 -9.86 -1.76 1.09
C VAL A 41 -8.80 -1.80 2.17
N GLY A 42 -9.17 -2.24 3.37
CA GLY A 42 -8.24 -2.58 4.43
C GLY A 42 -8.00 -4.10 4.51
N ILE A 43 -6.77 -4.50 4.76
CA ILE A 43 -6.40 -5.90 5.04
C ILE A 43 -5.91 -5.94 6.49
N MET A 44 -6.66 -6.62 7.35
CA MET A 44 -6.33 -6.75 8.78
C MET A 44 -5.98 -8.18 9.15
N GLY A 45 -5.16 -8.31 10.19
CA GLY A 45 -4.79 -9.60 10.79
C GLY A 45 -3.63 -9.47 11.76
N LYS A 46 -3.38 -10.50 12.56
CA LYS A 46 -2.25 -10.52 13.50
C LYS A 46 -0.90 -10.41 12.78
N SER A 47 0.13 -10.03 13.54
CA SER A 47 1.51 -10.05 13.01
C SER A 47 1.88 -11.45 12.51
N GLY A 48 2.53 -11.51 11.34
CA GLY A 48 2.94 -12.78 10.72
C GLY A 48 1.86 -13.54 9.94
N CYS A 49 0.59 -13.08 9.86
CA CYS A 49 -0.46 -13.77 9.10
C CYS A 49 -0.34 -13.64 7.57
N GLY A 50 0.63 -12.88 7.04
CA GLY A 50 0.90 -12.77 5.61
C GLY A 50 0.53 -11.44 4.94
N LYS A 51 0.10 -10.40 5.67
CA LYS A 51 -0.34 -9.10 5.13
C LYS A 51 0.70 -8.42 4.22
N THR A 52 1.90 -8.22 4.72
CA THR A 52 3.00 -7.60 3.94
C THR A 52 3.39 -8.47 2.74
N THR A 53 3.34 -9.80 2.88
CA THR A 53 3.55 -10.73 1.76
C THR A 53 2.49 -10.54 0.68
N LEU A 54 1.22 -10.47 1.10
CA LEU A 54 0.11 -10.21 0.18
C LEU A 54 0.31 -8.88 -0.55
N LEU A 55 0.61 -7.81 0.19
CA LEU A 55 0.83 -6.48 -0.41
C LEU A 55 1.99 -6.50 -1.43
N LYS A 56 3.08 -7.21 -1.13
CA LYS A 56 4.22 -7.37 -2.07
C LYS A 56 3.83 -8.09 -3.35
N VAL A 57 2.97 -9.12 -3.25
CA VAL A 57 2.48 -9.84 -4.43
C VAL A 57 1.53 -8.96 -5.25
N LEU A 58 0.58 -8.27 -4.61
CA LEU A 58 -0.32 -7.33 -5.28
C LEU A 58 0.43 -6.21 -5.99
N GLY A 59 1.51 -5.73 -5.40
CA GLY A 59 2.39 -4.70 -5.98
C GLY A 59 3.45 -5.24 -6.93
N MET A 60 3.41 -6.52 -7.27
CA MET A 60 4.36 -7.17 -8.19
C MET A 60 5.84 -7.00 -7.75
N ILE A 61 6.09 -6.78 -6.45
CA ILE A 61 7.44 -6.79 -5.85
C ILE A 61 7.89 -8.24 -5.65
N ASP A 62 6.95 -9.11 -5.30
CA ASP A 62 7.16 -10.55 -5.15
C ASP A 62 6.20 -11.31 -6.07
N LYS A 63 6.55 -12.55 -6.42
CA LYS A 63 5.74 -13.41 -7.29
C LYS A 63 4.96 -14.41 -6.46
N GLN A 64 3.74 -14.73 -6.89
CA GLN A 64 2.98 -15.87 -6.36
C GLN A 64 3.69 -17.19 -6.64
N THR A 65 3.47 -18.19 -5.77
CA THR A 65 3.92 -19.56 -5.99
C THR A 65 2.93 -20.31 -6.88
N ASP A 66 1.63 -20.04 -6.70
CA ASP A 66 0.52 -20.60 -7.48
C ASP A 66 -0.69 -19.65 -7.42
N GLY A 67 -1.70 -19.91 -8.26
CA GLY A 67 -2.85 -19.03 -8.42
C GLY A 67 -2.56 -17.85 -9.34
N GLU A 68 -3.54 -16.95 -9.47
CA GLU A 68 -3.50 -15.86 -10.42
C GLU A 68 -3.77 -14.51 -9.73
N VAL A 69 -3.05 -13.49 -10.15
CA VAL A 69 -3.29 -12.09 -9.78
C VAL A 69 -3.41 -11.29 -11.07
N PHE A 70 -4.52 -10.60 -11.22
CA PHE A 70 -4.75 -9.70 -12.34
C PHE A 70 -4.68 -8.26 -11.84
N PHE A 71 -3.96 -7.42 -12.56
CA PHE A 71 -3.94 -5.99 -12.40
C PHE A 71 -4.47 -5.34 -13.68
N MET A 72 -5.55 -4.56 -13.59
CA MET A 72 -6.21 -3.95 -14.74
C MET A 72 -6.47 -4.98 -15.84
N GLU A 73 -7.06 -6.12 -15.48
CA GLU A 73 -7.39 -7.27 -16.37
C GLU A 73 -6.16 -7.99 -16.97
N GLN A 74 -4.93 -7.54 -16.70
CA GLN A 74 -3.71 -8.23 -17.14
C GLN A 74 -3.22 -9.20 -16.07
N ASN A 75 -2.97 -10.47 -16.46
CA ASN A 75 -2.34 -11.43 -15.55
C ASN A 75 -0.90 -10.99 -15.23
N THR A 76 -0.60 -10.83 -13.95
CA THR A 76 0.71 -10.34 -13.50
C THR A 76 1.86 -11.30 -13.79
N THR A 77 1.57 -12.59 -14.03
CA THR A 77 2.57 -13.59 -14.42
C THR A 77 3.14 -13.34 -15.81
N ASP A 78 2.38 -12.67 -16.68
CA ASP A 78 2.78 -12.32 -18.05
C ASP A 78 3.63 -11.04 -18.11
N LEU A 79 3.79 -10.38 -16.96
CA LEU A 79 4.54 -9.15 -16.84
C LEU A 79 5.99 -9.42 -16.38
N TYR A 80 6.96 -8.95 -17.16
CA TYR A 80 8.40 -9.10 -16.85
C TYR A 80 9.24 -7.97 -17.44
N GLY A 81 10.48 -7.85 -16.97
CA GLY A 81 11.44 -6.86 -17.47
C GLY A 81 10.95 -5.42 -17.33
N ASP A 82 11.17 -4.62 -18.37
CA ASP A 82 10.88 -3.20 -18.41
C ASP A 82 9.37 -2.92 -18.26
N LYS A 83 8.50 -3.76 -18.86
CA LYS A 83 7.05 -3.61 -18.76
C LYS A 83 6.58 -3.68 -17.31
N LEU A 84 7.09 -4.65 -16.54
CA LEU A 84 6.79 -4.79 -15.11
C LEU A 84 7.32 -3.60 -14.30
N ALA A 85 8.53 -3.14 -14.62
CA ALA A 85 9.13 -1.98 -13.96
C ALA A 85 8.33 -0.69 -14.22
N ASP A 86 7.86 -0.50 -15.46
CA ASP A 86 7.06 0.65 -15.84
C ASP A 86 5.69 0.65 -15.15
N ILE A 87 4.98 -0.47 -15.10
CA ILE A 87 3.71 -0.58 -14.39
C ILE A 87 3.89 -0.21 -12.91
N ARG A 88 4.90 -0.79 -12.23
CA ARG A 88 5.18 -0.44 -10.83
C ARG A 88 5.51 1.03 -10.63
N ARG A 89 6.21 1.64 -11.57
CA ARG A 89 6.63 3.03 -11.50
C ARG A 89 5.48 4.00 -11.77
N THR A 90 4.59 3.69 -12.71
CA THR A 90 3.58 4.62 -13.22
C THR A 90 2.17 4.38 -12.68
N GLN A 91 1.80 3.11 -12.47
CA GLN A 91 0.42 2.74 -12.14
C GLN A 91 0.23 2.31 -10.68
N ILE A 92 1.33 2.10 -9.92
CA ILE A 92 1.27 1.69 -8.52
C ILE A 92 2.04 2.66 -7.64
N GLY A 93 1.36 3.26 -6.66
CA GLY A 93 1.97 4.05 -5.60
C GLY A 93 2.20 3.22 -4.35
N PHE A 94 3.42 3.20 -3.82
CA PHE A 94 3.75 2.49 -2.59
C PHE A 94 3.96 3.45 -1.42
N ILE A 95 3.29 3.17 -0.29
CA ILE A 95 3.46 3.86 0.99
C ILE A 95 3.84 2.81 2.02
N PHE A 96 5.06 2.90 2.58
CA PHE A 96 5.60 1.93 3.52
C PHE A 96 5.64 2.49 4.94
N GLN A 97 5.65 1.60 5.93
CA GLN A 97 5.80 1.92 7.34
C GLN A 97 7.12 2.65 7.63
N ASP A 98 8.22 2.23 7.01
CA ASP A 98 9.57 2.80 7.19
C ASP A 98 9.89 3.92 6.19
N PHE A 99 8.88 4.46 5.50
CA PHE A 99 8.96 5.56 4.53
C PHE A 99 9.83 5.25 3.30
N TYR A 100 10.96 4.59 3.44
CA TYR A 100 11.99 4.31 2.42
C TYR A 100 12.35 5.55 1.60
N LEU A 101 12.62 6.66 2.30
CA LEU A 101 13.19 7.86 1.69
C LEU A 101 14.71 7.71 1.57
N MET A 102 15.28 8.24 0.50
CA MET A 102 16.71 8.25 0.27
C MET A 102 17.32 9.46 1.00
N ASP A 103 18.11 9.22 2.03
CA ASP A 103 18.73 10.27 2.87
C ASP A 103 19.72 11.16 2.09
N SER A 104 20.26 10.67 0.98
CA SER A 104 21.14 11.42 0.09
C SER A 104 20.42 12.39 -0.85
N LEU A 105 19.10 12.33 -0.91
CA LEU A 105 18.26 13.17 -1.74
C LEU A 105 17.45 14.13 -0.88
N THR A 106 17.17 15.32 -1.41
CA THR A 106 16.22 16.26 -0.82
C THR A 106 14.79 15.69 -0.84
N VAL A 107 13.87 16.32 -0.11
CA VAL A 107 12.43 16.01 -0.15
C VAL A 107 11.89 16.12 -1.58
N GLU A 108 12.22 17.18 -2.30
CA GLU A 108 11.79 17.39 -3.68
C GLU A 108 12.27 16.25 -4.59
N GLU A 109 13.54 15.88 -4.51
CA GLU A 109 14.12 14.78 -5.29
C GLU A 109 13.53 13.41 -4.90
N ASN A 110 13.26 13.15 -3.62
CA ASN A 110 12.54 11.95 -3.19
C ASN A 110 11.15 11.86 -3.80
N ILE A 111 10.40 12.97 -3.83
CA ILE A 111 9.06 13.02 -4.45
C ILE A 111 9.18 12.76 -5.96
N MET A 112 10.14 13.39 -6.63
CA MET A 112 10.33 13.27 -8.09
C MET A 112 10.92 11.93 -8.54
N LEU A 113 11.47 11.11 -7.64
CA LEU A 113 12.24 9.91 -7.97
C LEU A 113 11.56 8.97 -8.99
N PRO A 114 10.25 8.66 -8.90
CA PRO A 114 9.60 7.82 -9.91
C PRO A 114 9.60 8.45 -11.31
N MET A 115 9.47 9.78 -11.41
CA MET A 115 9.52 10.50 -12.68
C MET A 115 10.96 10.61 -13.22
N ILE A 116 11.95 10.80 -12.34
CA ILE A 116 13.39 10.79 -12.70
C ILE A 116 13.77 9.46 -13.35
N LEU A 117 13.34 8.33 -12.77
CA LEU A 117 13.54 7.01 -13.34
C LEU A 117 12.84 6.83 -14.70
N GLY A 118 11.74 7.54 -14.92
CA GLY A 118 11.02 7.62 -16.19
C GLY A 118 11.67 8.56 -17.22
N LYS A 119 12.73 9.27 -16.83
CA LYS A 119 13.40 10.29 -17.68
C LYS A 119 12.46 11.41 -18.13
N GLU A 120 11.51 11.79 -17.27
CA GLU A 120 10.56 12.87 -17.51
C GLU A 120 11.27 14.24 -17.57
N ASN A 121 10.61 15.22 -18.17
CA ASN A 121 11.11 16.58 -18.24
C ASN A 121 11.19 17.24 -16.84
N VAL A 122 12.29 17.94 -16.55
CA VAL A 122 12.55 18.55 -15.24
C VAL A 122 11.46 19.55 -14.84
N GLU A 123 10.96 20.36 -15.77
CA GLU A 123 9.90 21.34 -15.46
C GLU A 123 8.58 20.63 -15.09
N VAL A 124 8.26 19.50 -15.75
CA VAL A 124 7.08 18.69 -15.45
C VAL A 124 7.21 18.08 -14.05
N MET A 125 8.36 17.49 -13.73
CA MET A 125 8.64 16.90 -12.42
C MET A 125 8.53 17.93 -11.30
N THR A 126 9.17 19.10 -11.46
CA THR A 126 9.17 20.15 -10.44
C THR A 126 7.76 20.70 -10.20
N LYS A 127 6.98 20.93 -11.25
CA LYS A 127 5.58 21.37 -11.13
C LYS A 127 4.72 20.31 -10.41
N ALA A 128 4.87 19.03 -10.75
CA ALA A 128 4.14 17.96 -10.10
C ALA A 128 4.52 17.84 -8.61
N ALA A 129 5.81 17.89 -8.28
CA ALA A 129 6.30 17.83 -6.91
C ALA A 129 5.78 19.02 -6.08
N ALA A 130 5.83 20.25 -6.62
CA ALA A 130 5.31 21.45 -5.96
C ALA A 130 3.79 21.34 -5.70
N LYS A 131 3.01 20.85 -6.67
CA LYS A 131 1.56 20.62 -6.55
C LYS A 131 1.24 19.70 -5.37
N TYR A 132 1.86 18.52 -5.31
CA TYR A 132 1.60 17.57 -4.22
C TYR A 132 2.16 18.06 -2.88
N ALA A 133 3.32 18.73 -2.87
CA ALA A 133 3.88 19.31 -1.66
C ALA A 133 2.96 20.38 -1.05
N GLU A 134 2.29 21.19 -1.86
CA GLU A 134 1.28 22.14 -1.42
C GLU A 134 0.05 21.43 -0.87
N GLN A 135 -0.49 20.43 -1.59
CA GLN A 135 -1.66 19.68 -1.17
C GLN A 135 -1.49 18.95 0.16
N PHE A 136 -0.28 18.51 0.48
CA PHE A 136 0.05 17.80 1.72
C PHE A 136 0.83 18.65 2.73
N GLU A 137 0.84 19.98 2.54
CA GLU A 137 1.40 20.96 3.48
C GLU A 137 2.88 20.76 3.82
N ILE A 138 3.68 20.38 2.83
CA ILE A 138 5.13 20.15 2.96
C ILE A 138 5.98 21.00 2.02
N SER A 139 5.43 22.04 1.37
CA SER A 139 6.17 22.91 0.45
C SER A 139 7.40 23.54 1.09
N HIS A 140 7.33 23.86 2.38
CA HIS A 140 8.44 24.46 3.14
C HIS A 140 9.58 23.46 3.44
N LEU A 141 9.38 22.17 3.14
CA LEU A 141 10.36 21.10 3.38
C LEU A 141 11.12 20.69 2.12
N LEU A 142 10.73 21.12 0.92
CA LEU A 142 11.23 20.62 -0.36
C LEU A 142 12.77 20.60 -0.48
N LYS A 143 13.46 21.56 0.15
CA LYS A 143 14.93 21.67 0.11
C LYS A 143 15.64 20.99 1.26
N LYS A 144 14.90 20.39 2.22
CA LYS A 144 15.46 19.65 3.33
C LYS A 144 15.78 18.20 2.94
N ASN A 145 16.59 17.54 3.77
CA ASN A 145 16.87 16.10 3.66
C ASN A 145 15.98 15.30 4.62
N PRO A 146 15.70 14.01 4.36
CA PRO A 146 14.82 13.19 5.19
C PRO A 146 15.22 13.12 6.66
N TYR A 147 16.50 13.13 7.00
CA TYR A 147 16.97 13.10 8.40
C TYR A 147 16.61 14.35 9.22
N GLU A 148 16.20 15.45 8.56
CA GLU A 148 15.75 16.70 9.21
C GLU A 148 14.25 16.68 9.52
N LEU A 149 13.52 15.64 9.12
CA LEU A 149 12.07 15.56 9.18
C LEU A 149 11.57 14.72 10.34
N SER A 150 10.44 15.11 10.91
CA SER A 150 9.65 14.25 11.81
C SER A 150 9.05 13.04 11.05
N GLY A 151 8.64 12.00 11.77
CA GLY A 151 8.01 10.82 11.17
C GLY A 151 6.78 11.15 10.32
N GLY A 152 5.91 12.04 10.81
CA GLY A 152 4.72 12.47 10.07
C GLY A 152 5.05 13.25 8.80
N GLU A 153 6.10 14.07 8.81
CA GLU A 153 6.59 14.77 7.60
C GLU A 153 7.17 13.77 6.60
N LYS A 154 8.00 12.82 7.04
CA LYS A 154 8.51 11.72 6.19
C LYS A 154 7.39 10.95 5.50
N GLN A 155 6.33 10.64 6.24
CA GLN A 155 5.19 9.92 5.67
C GLN A 155 4.44 10.75 4.62
N ARG A 156 4.26 12.05 4.84
CA ARG A 156 3.67 12.92 3.81
C ARG A 156 4.54 13.03 2.56
N VAL A 157 5.86 13.04 2.71
CA VAL A 157 6.79 12.95 1.56
C VAL A 157 6.62 11.62 0.82
N ALA A 158 6.52 10.50 1.53
CA ALA A 158 6.28 9.18 0.93
C ALA A 158 4.92 9.12 0.20
N ILE A 159 3.87 9.77 0.74
CA ILE A 159 2.57 9.92 0.08
C ILE A 159 2.70 10.73 -1.21
N CYS A 160 3.37 11.89 -1.18
CA CYS A 160 3.60 12.69 -2.40
C CYS A 160 4.36 11.89 -3.46
N ARG A 161 5.40 11.15 -3.06
CA ARG A 161 6.15 10.26 -3.97
C ARG A 161 5.27 9.18 -4.57
N ALA A 162 4.37 8.59 -3.78
CA ALA A 162 3.46 7.56 -4.28
C ALA A 162 2.47 8.11 -5.31
N LEU A 163 2.08 9.39 -5.21
CA LEU A 163 1.10 10.05 -6.07
C LEU A 163 1.70 10.71 -7.32
N ILE A 164 3.02 10.89 -7.39
CA ILE A 164 3.65 11.78 -8.38
C ILE A 164 3.34 11.41 -9.84
N ASN A 165 3.15 10.11 -10.13
CA ASN A 165 2.78 9.60 -11.44
C ASN A 165 1.27 9.37 -11.61
N ASP A 166 0.44 9.89 -10.71
CA ASP A 166 -1.01 9.75 -10.75
C ASP A 166 -1.50 8.28 -10.84
N PRO A 167 -1.05 7.36 -9.96
CA PRO A 167 -1.25 5.92 -10.08
C PRO A 167 -2.73 5.50 -10.01
N ASP A 168 -3.05 4.32 -10.55
CA ASP A 168 -4.39 3.71 -10.47
C ASP A 168 -4.61 3.02 -9.12
N LEU A 169 -3.54 2.50 -8.51
CA LEU A 169 -3.55 1.76 -7.26
C LEU A 169 -2.52 2.30 -6.26
N ILE A 170 -2.95 2.50 -5.02
CA ILE A 170 -2.05 2.81 -3.90
C ILE A 170 -2.02 1.61 -2.95
N LEU A 171 -0.83 1.12 -2.65
CA LEU A 171 -0.57 0.06 -1.70
C LEU A 171 0.11 0.65 -0.46
N ALA A 172 -0.56 0.59 0.69
CA ALA A 172 -0.07 1.16 1.95
C ALA A 172 0.18 0.05 2.98
N ASP A 173 1.44 -0.17 3.35
CA ASP A 173 1.86 -1.15 4.36
C ASP A 173 2.04 -0.46 5.70
N GLU A 174 1.09 -0.63 6.63
CA GLU A 174 1.09 -0.05 7.97
C GLU A 174 1.45 1.46 7.99
N PRO A 175 0.77 2.31 7.23
CA PRO A 175 1.21 3.69 6.94
C PRO A 175 1.29 4.59 8.17
N THR A 176 0.77 4.15 9.31
CA THR A 176 0.80 4.88 10.59
C THR A 176 1.60 4.17 11.69
N GLY A 177 2.19 3.00 11.39
CA GLY A 177 2.81 2.13 12.39
C GLY A 177 3.97 2.74 13.17
N ASN A 178 4.71 3.68 12.56
CA ASN A 178 5.85 4.37 13.18
C ASN A 178 5.52 5.81 13.62
N LEU A 179 4.22 6.16 13.75
CA LEU A 179 3.77 7.52 14.03
C LEU A 179 3.05 7.61 15.38
N ASP A 180 3.15 8.79 16.00
CA ASP A 180 2.27 9.16 17.10
C ASP A 180 0.82 9.32 16.63
N SER A 181 -0.13 9.28 17.58
CA SER A 181 -1.57 9.32 17.27
C SER A 181 -2.01 10.58 16.50
N LYS A 182 -1.34 11.72 16.70
CA LYS A 182 -1.66 12.97 16.00
C LYS A 182 -1.19 12.89 14.54
N SER A 183 0.03 12.46 14.33
CA SER A 183 0.61 12.25 13.00
C SER A 183 -0.13 11.14 12.23
N GLY A 184 -0.52 10.06 12.91
CA GLY A 184 -1.34 8.99 12.32
C GLY A 184 -2.69 9.49 11.80
N LYS A 185 -3.38 10.38 12.55
CA LYS A 185 -4.63 11.00 12.10
C LYS A 185 -4.44 11.85 10.84
N ILE A 186 -3.34 12.58 10.73
CA ILE A 186 -3.03 13.38 9.53
C ILE A 186 -2.85 12.46 8.32
N VAL A 187 -2.12 11.35 8.49
CA VAL A 187 -1.87 10.39 7.41
C VAL A 187 -3.15 9.70 6.95
N ILE A 188 -4.00 9.22 7.87
CA ILE A 188 -5.26 8.57 7.46
C ILE A 188 -6.23 9.57 6.80
N ASN A 189 -6.26 10.83 7.25
CA ASN A 189 -7.02 11.88 6.58
C ASN A 189 -6.49 12.14 5.17
N ALA A 190 -5.17 12.10 4.97
CA ALA A 190 -4.56 12.22 3.65
C ALA A 190 -5.00 11.07 2.73
N LEU A 191 -4.98 9.80 3.22
CA LEU A 191 -5.45 8.65 2.45
C LEU A 191 -6.94 8.73 2.12
N ASN A 192 -7.78 9.14 3.08
CA ASN A 192 -9.20 9.38 2.82
C ASN A 192 -9.43 10.44 1.74
N ARG A 193 -8.66 11.53 1.77
CA ARG A 193 -8.71 12.57 0.76
C ARG A 193 -8.30 12.05 -0.61
N ILE A 194 -7.22 11.28 -0.69
CA ILE A 194 -6.73 10.65 -1.92
C ILE A 194 -7.80 9.75 -2.53
N ASN A 195 -8.47 8.94 -1.72
CA ASN A 195 -9.54 8.08 -2.19
C ASN A 195 -10.76 8.87 -2.65
N ARG A 196 -11.28 9.80 -1.81
CA ARG A 196 -12.56 10.48 -2.05
C ARG A 196 -12.48 11.61 -3.07
N GLU A 197 -11.41 12.43 -3.00
CA GLU A 197 -11.28 13.63 -3.87
C GLU A 197 -10.55 13.32 -5.16
N PHE A 198 -9.55 12.40 -5.14
CA PHE A 198 -8.78 12.03 -6.32
C PHE A 198 -9.25 10.73 -6.96
N GLY A 199 -10.24 10.04 -6.35
CA GLY A 199 -10.83 8.81 -6.89
C GLY A 199 -9.89 7.61 -6.92
N LYS A 200 -8.77 7.64 -6.16
CA LYS A 200 -7.76 6.58 -6.22
C LYS A 200 -8.18 5.33 -5.47
N THR A 201 -7.87 4.17 -6.04
CA THR A 201 -8.03 2.87 -5.38
C THR A 201 -6.92 2.69 -4.36
N ILE A 202 -7.27 2.27 -3.13
CA ILE A 202 -6.30 2.08 -2.05
C ILE A 202 -6.47 0.69 -1.43
N VAL A 203 -5.37 -0.04 -1.29
CA VAL A 203 -5.28 -1.24 -0.44
C VAL A 203 -4.33 -0.93 0.71
N MET A 204 -4.86 -0.89 1.92
CA MET A 204 -4.10 -0.59 3.13
C MET A 204 -3.99 -1.83 4.02
N VAL A 205 -2.79 -2.20 4.39
CA VAL A 205 -2.53 -3.18 5.45
C VAL A 205 -2.43 -2.45 6.78
N THR A 206 -3.15 -2.92 7.78
CA THR A 206 -3.04 -2.40 9.15
C THR A 206 -3.44 -3.45 10.19
N HIS A 207 -2.95 -3.29 11.41
CA HIS A 207 -3.43 -4.03 12.58
C HIS A 207 -4.26 -3.13 13.53
N ASP A 208 -4.39 -1.84 13.20
CA ASP A 208 -5.13 -0.85 13.99
C ASP A 208 -6.58 -0.77 13.50
N PRO A 209 -7.59 -1.16 14.34
CA PRO A 209 -8.99 -1.11 13.97
C PRO A 209 -9.51 0.31 13.73
N GLN A 210 -8.90 1.33 14.38
CA GLN A 210 -9.30 2.72 14.17
C GLN A 210 -8.88 3.19 12.76
N MET A 211 -7.70 2.78 12.29
CA MET A 211 -7.27 3.05 10.93
C MET A 211 -8.15 2.29 9.93
N ALA A 212 -8.39 1.01 10.19
CA ALA A 212 -9.21 0.15 9.35
C ALA A 212 -10.66 0.66 9.17
N SER A 213 -11.27 1.23 10.21
CA SER A 213 -12.64 1.77 10.12
C SER A 213 -12.83 2.90 9.10
N ASN A 214 -11.72 3.46 8.57
CA ASN A 214 -11.76 4.45 7.50
C ASN A 214 -11.93 3.82 6.10
N CYS A 215 -11.65 2.54 5.96
CA CYS A 215 -11.84 1.82 4.69
C CYS A 215 -13.33 1.62 4.36
N SER A 216 -13.65 1.41 3.10
CA SER A 216 -14.99 1.03 2.66
C SER A 216 -15.29 -0.45 2.96
N ARG A 217 -14.23 -1.28 3.00
CA ARG A 217 -14.30 -2.71 3.26
C ARG A 217 -13.03 -3.20 3.94
N ILE A 218 -13.15 -4.24 4.77
CA ILE A 218 -12.04 -4.90 5.45
C ILE A 218 -12.02 -6.38 5.12
N ILE A 219 -10.86 -6.87 4.68
CA ILE A 219 -10.56 -8.29 4.56
C ILE A 219 -9.78 -8.73 5.80
N LEU A 220 -10.34 -9.63 6.58
CA LEU A 220 -9.69 -10.21 7.76
C LEU A 220 -8.84 -11.42 7.35
N LEU A 221 -7.53 -11.32 7.56
CA LEU A 221 -6.56 -12.36 7.22
C LEU A 221 -6.08 -13.08 8.48
N LYS A 222 -6.21 -14.40 8.52
CA LYS A 222 -5.73 -15.27 9.60
C LYS A 222 -4.92 -16.42 9.01
N ASP A 223 -3.69 -16.60 9.48
CA ASP A 223 -2.82 -17.75 9.11
C ASP A 223 -2.74 -18.03 7.59
N GLY A 224 -2.78 -16.95 6.79
CA GLY A 224 -2.68 -17.02 5.33
C GLY A 224 -3.97 -17.33 4.59
N VAL A 225 -5.13 -17.31 5.27
CA VAL A 225 -6.46 -17.45 4.66
C VAL A 225 -7.35 -16.26 4.99
N ILE A 226 -8.32 -15.96 4.13
CA ILE A 226 -9.35 -14.96 4.41
C ILE A 226 -10.34 -15.58 5.40
N LEU A 227 -10.46 -14.95 6.57
CA LEU A 227 -11.41 -15.36 7.61
C LEU A 227 -12.80 -14.74 7.35
N ASP A 228 -12.84 -13.47 7.01
CA ASP A 228 -14.09 -12.72 6.82
C ASP A 228 -13.86 -11.49 5.92
N ASN A 229 -14.95 -10.93 5.43
CA ASN A 229 -14.97 -9.73 4.61
C ASN A 229 -16.10 -8.82 5.14
N LEU A 230 -15.72 -7.67 5.73
CA LEU A 230 -16.64 -6.75 6.37
C LEU A 230 -16.81 -5.51 5.51
N GLU A 231 -18.03 -5.13 5.20
CA GLU A 231 -18.35 -3.93 4.43
C GLU A 231 -18.82 -2.81 5.36
N ARG A 232 -18.30 -1.61 5.16
CA ARG A 232 -18.71 -0.45 5.92
C ARG A 232 -20.06 0.04 5.43
N GLY A 233 -21.05 0.04 6.33
CA GLY A 233 -22.31 0.76 6.12
C GLY A 233 -22.14 2.29 6.24
N GLU A 234 -23.22 3.00 6.50
CA GLU A 234 -23.21 4.47 6.65
C GLU A 234 -22.53 4.95 7.93
N ASP A 235 -22.53 4.14 9.00
CA ASP A 235 -22.04 4.48 10.32
C ASP A 235 -20.64 3.90 10.58
N GLN A 236 -19.65 4.79 10.58
CA GLN A 236 -18.25 4.41 10.82
C GLN A 236 -18.01 3.87 12.24
N GLU A 237 -18.74 4.38 13.26
CA GLU A 237 -18.57 3.91 14.64
C GLU A 237 -19.09 2.48 14.80
N LYS A 238 -20.23 2.16 14.19
CA LYS A 238 -20.74 0.77 14.16
C LYS A 238 -19.76 -0.16 13.45
N PHE A 239 -19.21 0.28 12.34
CA PHE A 239 -18.21 -0.50 11.62
C PHE A 239 -16.94 -0.73 12.45
N TYR A 240 -16.46 0.29 13.16
CA TYR A 240 -15.36 0.15 14.11
C TYR A 240 -15.63 -0.89 15.20
N GLN A 241 -16.82 -0.87 15.81
CA GLN A 241 -17.22 -1.85 16.84
C GLN A 241 -17.32 -3.28 16.24
N GLU A 242 -17.80 -3.42 15.02
CA GLU A 242 -17.85 -4.69 14.32
C GLU A 242 -16.43 -5.25 14.07
N ILE A 243 -15.50 -4.41 13.60
CA ILE A 243 -14.09 -4.79 13.42
C ILE A 243 -13.50 -5.27 14.75
N ILE A 244 -13.69 -4.54 15.85
CA ILE A 244 -13.19 -4.95 17.18
C ILE A 244 -13.79 -6.30 17.60
N GLY A 245 -15.09 -6.50 17.41
CA GLY A 245 -15.73 -7.78 17.70
C GLY A 245 -15.10 -8.94 16.95
N ARG A 246 -14.79 -8.76 15.68
CA ARG A 246 -14.16 -9.78 14.84
C ARG A 246 -12.66 -9.99 15.09
N MET A 247 -11.98 -9.00 15.66
CA MET A 247 -10.56 -9.16 16.04
C MET A 247 -10.33 -10.25 17.09
N ALA A 248 -11.34 -10.58 17.91
CA ALA A 248 -11.26 -11.69 18.85
C ALA A 248 -11.12 -13.05 18.15
N ASP A 249 -11.58 -13.16 16.90
CA ASP A 249 -11.52 -14.37 16.09
C ASP A 249 -10.17 -14.52 15.35
N LEU A 250 -9.39 -13.44 15.24
CA LEU A 250 -8.04 -13.44 14.69
C LEU A 250 -7.04 -14.07 15.67
#